data_e88280707a874abc7a9f1c3b540813c1
#
_entry.id   e88280707a874abc7a9f1c3b540813c1
#
_cell.length_a   1.000
_cell.length_b   1.000
_cell.length_c   1.000
_cell.angle_alpha   90.00
_cell.angle_beta   90.00
_cell.angle_gamma   90.00
#
_symmetry.space_group_name_H-M   'P 1'
#
loop_
_entity.id
_entity.type
_entity.pdbx_description
1 polymer ?
#
loop_
_entity_poly.entity_id
_entity_poly.type
_entity_poly.pdbx_seq_one_letter_code
_entity_poly.pdbx_strand_id
1 'polypeptide(L)'
;MKKKTSIKIMLYFILIGIILFGFLGYKAYNDFFKKDKVHKQIDSIDFYGYTLSENDTDIYKSNFKELTKVLNEKPINYQDYAKSIAKLFIIDLFTLDNKMGSTDIGGLQFIHKDLKENFKENEGASLYKFIENNINGDRTQKLPKVKEVTVENITETTYKYKDVEYEGYLVNVKWTYENDLGYQTSMKLTIIKDKDILYIVKGE
;
A
#
# COMPACT_ATOMS: atom_id res chain seq x y z
N MET A 1 -7.47 61.68 30.00
CA MET A 1 -8.36 60.51 29.69
C MET A 1 -8.00 59.70 28.47
N LYS A 2 -7.22 60.14 27.51
CA LYS A 2 -6.86 59.38 26.25
C LYS A 2 -5.96 58.13 26.42
N LYS A 3 -5.10 58.08 27.47
CA LYS A 3 -4.16 56.95 27.68
C LYS A 3 -4.81 55.63 28.10
N LYS A 4 -5.90 55.64 28.86
CA LYS A 4 -6.60 54.41 29.30
C LYS A 4 -7.35 53.68 28.18
N THR A 5 -7.85 54.42 27.19
CA THR A 5 -8.55 53.84 26.01
C THR A 5 -7.58 53.12 25.06
N SER A 6 -6.37 53.68 24.88
CA SER A 6 -5.31 53.07 24.05
C SER A 6 -4.84 51.71 24.61
N ILE A 7 -4.67 51.59 25.94
CA ILE A 7 -4.25 50.36 26.60
C ILE A 7 -5.32 49.27 26.47
N LYS A 8 -6.61 49.60 26.60
CA LYS A 8 -7.70 48.63 26.41
C LYS A 8 -7.79 48.10 24.99
N ILE A 9 -7.59 48.98 24.00
CA ILE A 9 -7.55 48.57 22.57
C ILE A 9 -6.36 47.67 22.30
N MET A 10 -5.18 48.00 22.84
CA MET A 10 -3.97 47.17 22.68
C MET A 10 -4.15 45.78 23.31
N LEU A 11 -4.75 45.70 24.51
CA LEU A 11 -5.07 44.41 25.16
C LEU A 11 -6.07 43.59 24.36
N TYR A 12 -7.02 44.21 23.67
CA TYR A 12 -7.99 43.53 22.81
C TYR A 12 -7.32 42.91 21.59
N PHE A 13 -6.38 43.62 20.95
CA PHE A 13 -5.61 43.07 19.83
C PHE A 13 -4.64 41.95 20.25
N ILE A 14 -4.07 42.03 21.44
CA ILE A 14 -3.24 40.94 22.01
C ILE A 14 -4.10 39.70 22.26
N LEU A 15 -5.31 39.88 22.81
CA LEU A 15 -6.23 38.74 23.05
C LEU A 15 -6.67 38.06 21.73
N ILE A 16 -6.99 38.84 20.70
CA ILE A 16 -7.31 38.31 19.35
C ILE A 16 -6.11 37.59 18.76
N GLY A 17 -4.90 38.13 18.90
CA GLY A 17 -3.67 37.49 18.46
C GLY A 17 -3.44 36.12 19.11
N ILE A 18 -3.64 36.03 20.43
CA ILE A 18 -3.51 34.75 21.18
C ILE A 18 -4.54 33.71 20.69
N ILE A 19 -5.80 34.15 20.45
CA ILE A 19 -6.86 33.24 19.95
C ILE A 19 -6.52 32.76 18.54
N LEU A 20 -6.06 33.63 17.64
CA LEU A 20 -5.67 33.27 16.29
C LEU A 20 -4.44 32.34 16.26
N PHE A 21 -3.42 32.65 17.08
CA PHE A 21 -2.25 31.77 17.23
C PHE A 21 -2.61 30.41 17.84
N GLY A 22 -3.49 30.41 18.84
CA GLY A 22 -4.01 29.18 19.44
C GLY A 22 -4.78 28.32 18.43
N PHE A 23 -5.62 28.94 17.61
CA PHE A 23 -6.37 28.24 16.56
C PHE A 23 -5.47 27.70 15.42
N LEU A 24 -4.51 28.52 14.97
CA LEU A 24 -3.52 28.12 13.96
C LEU A 24 -2.60 27.02 14.51
N GLY A 25 -2.15 27.12 15.74
CA GLY A 25 -1.36 26.12 16.43
C GLY A 25 -2.14 24.81 16.64
N TYR A 26 -3.41 24.89 17.03
CA TYR A 26 -4.28 23.72 17.14
C TYR A 26 -4.53 23.04 15.80
N LYS A 27 -4.77 23.82 14.73
CA LYS A 27 -4.94 23.30 13.38
C LYS A 27 -3.65 22.63 12.88
N ALA A 28 -2.50 23.31 13.02
CA ALA A 28 -1.19 22.76 12.66
C ALA A 28 -0.85 21.51 13.49
N TYR A 29 -1.15 21.51 14.78
CA TYR A 29 -1.00 20.34 15.65
C TYR A 29 -1.89 19.18 15.19
N ASN A 30 -3.17 19.43 14.92
CA ASN A 30 -4.08 18.39 14.41
C ASN A 30 -3.67 17.86 13.04
N ASP A 31 -3.16 18.71 12.14
CA ASP A 31 -2.73 18.30 10.80
C ASP A 31 -1.39 17.54 10.86
N PHE A 32 -0.49 17.91 11.78
CA PHE A 32 0.81 17.26 11.98
C PHE A 32 0.71 15.99 12.85
N PHE A 33 -0.20 15.94 13.80
CA PHE A 33 -0.44 14.79 14.70
C PHE A 33 -1.73 14.02 14.40
N LYS A 34 -2.49 14.34 13.33
CA LYS A 34 -3.35 13.35 12.73
C LYS A 34 -2.42 12.24 12.26
N LYS A 35 -2.23 11.27 13.17
CA LYS A 35 -1.64 9.97 12.82
C LYS A 35 -2.22 9.60 11.48
N ASP A 36 -1.35 9.31 10.50
CA ASP A 36 -1.76 8.54 9.34
C ASP A 36 -2.74 7.51 9.87
N LYS A 37 -3.94 7.43 9.29
CA LYS A 37 -4.87 6.35 9.62
C LYS A 37 -4.16 5.08 9.15
N VAL A 38 -3.30 4.55 10.02
CA VAL A 38 -2.63 3.28 9.80
C VAL A 38 -3.74 2.27 9.62
N HIS A 39 -3.74 1.57 8.50
CA HIS A 39 -4.67 0.49 8.24
C HIS A 39 -4.61 -0.47 9.43
N LYS A 40 -5.74 -0.63 10.14
CA LYS A 40 -5.79 -1.50 11.31
C LYS A 40 -5.58 -2.94 10.86
N GLN A 41 -4.47 -3.52 11.29
CA GLN A 41 -4.19 -4.95 11.06
C GLN A 41 -5.23 -5.79 11.80
N ILE A 42 -5.80 -6.77 11.10
CA ILE A 42 -6.80 -7.70 11.63
C ILE A 42 -6.33 -9.16 11.65
N ASP A 43 -5.30 -9.49 10.86
CA ASP A 43 -4.70 -10.82 10.80
C ASP A 43 -3.24 -10.75 10.33
N SER A 44 -2.44 -11.83 10.55
CA SER A 44 -1.05 -11.93 10.10
C SER A 44 -0.61 -13.37 9.92
N ILE A 45 0.42 -13.55 9.08
CA ILE A 45 1.21 -14.78 8.96
C ILE A 45 2.63 -14.43 9.41
N ASP A 46 2.83 -14.41 10.73
CA ASP A 46 3.98 -13.76 11.38
C ASP A 46 5.34 -14.23 10.87
N PHE A 47 5.54 -15.54 10.67
CA PHE A 47 6.81 -16.09 10.16
C PHE A 47 7.20 -15.49 8.81
N TYR A 48 6.22 -15.18 7.95
CA TYR A 48 6.42 -14.63 6.61
C TYR A 48 6.33 -13.10 6.57
N GLY A 49 5.85 -12.48 7.64
CA GLY A 49 5.65 -11.04 7.73
C GLY A 49 4.50 -10.51 6.87
N TYR A 50 3.54 -11.38 6.49
CA TYR A 50 2.36 -10.98 5.75
C TYR A 50 1.25 -10.53 6.69
N THR A 51 0.60 -9.44 6.34
CA THR A 51 -0.46 -8.84 7.15
C THR A 51 -1.73 -8.63 6.34
N LEU A 52 -2.86 -8.70 7.01
CA LEU A 52 -4.18 -8.38 6.50
C LEU A 52 -4.74 -7.21 7.29
N SER A 53 -5.29 -6.23 6.59
CA SER A 53 -5.84 -5.01 7.17
C SER A 53 -7.36 -4.94 7.03
N GLU A 54 -8.00 -4.14 7.90
CA GLU A 54 -9.45 -3.96 7.89
C GLU A 54 -9.96 -3.40 6.55
N ASN A 55 -9.19 -2.49 5.95
CA ASN A 55 -9.53 -1.82 4.68
C ASN A 55 -9.23 -2.66 3.43
N ASP A 56 -8.65 -3.86 3.58
CA ASP A 56 -8.42 -4.73 2.44
C ASP A 56 -9.75 -5.18 1.84
N THR A 57 -9.77 -5.29 0.51
CA THR A 57 -10.96 -5.71 -0.23
C THR A 57 -11.31 -7.17 0.03
N ASP A 58 -12.55 -7.56 -0.23
CA ASP A 58 -13.00 -8.95 -0.03
C ASP A 58 -12.20 -9.93 -0.89
N ILE A 59 -11.82 -9.52 -2.11
CA ILE A 59 -10.95 -10.34 -2.97
C ILE A 59 -9.56 -10.51 -2.34
N TYR A 60 -8.98 -9.46 -1.74
CA TYR A 60 -7.72 -9.57 -1.02
C TYR A 60 -7.83 -10.50 0.18
N LYS A 61 -8.85 -10.31 1.03
CA LYS A 61 -9.14 -11.15 2.20
C LYS A 61 -9.30 -12.63 1.84
N SER A 62 -9.99 -12.91 0.73
CA SER A 62 -10.17 -14.28 0.23
C SER A 62 -8.84 -14.89 -0.21
N ASN A 63 -8.04 -14.17 -1.00
CA ASN A 63 -6.72 -14.64 -1.45
C ASN A 63 -5.71 -14.77 -0.28
N PHE A 64 -5.81 -13.94 0.75
CA PHE A 64 -5.00 -14.05 1.97
C PHE A 64 -5.30 -15.36 2.73
N LYS A 65 -6.56 -15.75 2.80
CA LYS A 65 -6.95 -17.06 3.37
C LYS A 65 -6.40 -18.23 2.55
N GLU A 66 -6.39 -18.12 1.22
CA GLU A 66 -5.78 -19.14 0.35
C GLU A 66 -4.26 -19.23 0.59
N LEU A 67 -3.56 -18.08 0.67
CA LEU A 67 -2.15 -18.05 1.03
C LEU A 67 -1.90 -18.73 2.38
N THR A 68 -2.72 -18.44 3.39
CA THR A 68 -2.61 -19.06 4.72
C THR A 68 -2.75 -20.59 4.64
N LYS A 69 -3.67 -21.11 3.82
CA LYS A 69 -3.81 -22.57 3.64
C LYS A 69 -2.56 -23.16 2.99
N VAL A 70 -2.06 -22.58 1.91
CA VAL A 70 -0.86 -23.04 1.21
C VAL A 70 0.35 -23.08 2.13
N LEU A 71 0.54 -22.06 2.96
CA LEU A 71 1.67 -22.00 3.91
C LEU A 71 1.56 -22.95 5.10
N ASN A 72 0.37 -23.47 5.37
CA ASN A 72 0.14 -24.50 6.39
C ASN A 72 0.32 -25.93 5.87
N GLU A 73 0.44 -26.13 4.55
CA GLU A 73 0.72 -27.45 3.97
C GLU A 73 2.14 -27.94 4.32
N LYS A 74 2.30 -29.25 4.46
CA LYS A 74 3.61 -29.86 4.74
C LYS A 74 3.82 -31.09 3.85
N PRO A 75 4.76 -31.02 2.87
CA PRO A 75 5.60 -29.88 2.52
C PRO A 75 4.83 -28.75 1.84
N ILE A 76 5.34 -27.51 1.92
CA ILE A 76 4.76 -26.35 1.23
C ILE A 76 4.91 -26.55 -0.28
N ASN A 77 3.82 -26.31 -1.02
CA ASN A 77 3.86 -26.20 -2.47
C ASN A 77 4.31 -24.78 -2.87
N TYR A 78 5.58 -24.61 -3.23
CA TYR A 78 6.13 -23.30 -3.58
C TYR A 78 5.56 -22.69 -4.87
N GLN A 79 5.06 -23.50 -5.81
CA GLN A 79 4.34 -22.98 -6.98
C GLN A 79 3.01 -22.31 -6.56
N ASP A 80 2.25 -22.96 -5.69
CA ASP A 80 0.98 -22.40 -5.21
C ASP A 80 1.22 -21.21 -4.27
N TYR A 81 2.32 -21.23 -3.52
CA TYR A 81 2.78 -20.07 -2.77
C TYR A 81 3.10 -18.89 -3.70
N ALA A 82 3.87 -19.11 -4.79
CA ALA A 82 4.20 -18.06 -5.76
C ALA A 82 2.95 -17.49 -6.45
N LYS A 83 1.99 -18.35 -6.83
CA LYS A 83 0.69 -17.90 -7.38
C LYS A 83 -0.07 -17.02 -6.38
N SER A 84 -0.09 -17.42 -5.10
CA SER A 84 -0.83 -16.70 -4.06
C SER A 84 -0.26 -15.30 -3.81
N ILE A 85 1.08 -15.17 -3.67
CA ILE A 85 1.69 -13.85 -3.49
C ILE A 85 1.59 -12.98 -4.74
N ALA A 86 1.67 -13.58 -5.94
CA ALA A 86 1.48 -12.84 -7.19
C ALA A 86 0.08 -12.22 -7.27
N LYS A 87 -0.96 -12.99 -6.94
CA LYS A 87 -2.34 -12.49 -6.90
C LYS A 87 -2.51 -11.38 -5.86
N LEU A 88 -2.05 -11.60 -4.63
CA LEU A 88 -2.17 -10.62 -3.55
C LEU A 88 -1.42 -9.33 -3.86
N PHE A 89 -0.22 -9.44 -4.45
CA PHE A 89 0.54 -8.28 -4.91
C PHE A 89 -0.22 -7.44 -5.93
N ILE A 90 -0.78 -8.08 -6.96
CA ILE A 90 -1.56 -7.38 -7.99
C ILE A 90 -2.81 -6.72 -7.38
N ILE A 91 -3.54 -7.43 -6.52
CA ILE A 91 -4.74 -6.88 -5.89
C ILE A 91 -4.38 -5.66 -5.06
N ASP A 92 -3.33 -5.72 -4.26
CA ASP A 92 -2.94 -4.62 -3.38
C ASP A 92 -2.34 -3.43 -4.15
N LEU A 93 -1.47 -3.70 -5.14
CA LEU A 93 -0.82 -2.65 -5.93
C LEU A 93 -1.82 -1.88 -6.81
N PHE A 94 -2.75 -2.57 -7.46
CA PHE A 94 -3.64 -2.00 -8.47
C PHE A 94 -5.06 -1.67 -7.96
N THR A 95 -5.38 -1.97 -6.69
CA THR A 95 -6.57 -1.42 -6.04
C THR A 95 -6.21 -0.08 -5.40
N LEU A 96 -6.47 1.01 -6.14
CA LEU A 96 -6.15 2.36 -5.68
C LEU A 96 -7.30 3.00 -4.90
N ASP A 97 -8.51 2.45 -5.06
CA ASP A 97 -9.73 2.98 -4.46
C ASP A 97 -9.72 2.95 -2.92
N ASN A 98 -9.07 1.95 -2.32
CA ASN A 98 -8.94 1.82 -0.86
C ASN A 98 -7.72 2.54 -0.27
N LYS A 99 -6.87 3.18 -1.09
CA LYS A 99 -5.66 3.86 -0.60
C LYS A 99 -5.98 5.22 0.00
N MET A 100 -5.22 5.59 1.02
CA MET A 100 -5.40 6.87 1.72
C MET A 100 -4.83 8.06 0.94
N GLY A 101 -3.94 7.82 -0.02
CA GLY A 101 -3.31 8.84 -0.85
C GLY A 101 -2.08 8.31 -1.59
N SER A 102 -1.34 9.21 -2.22
CA SER A 102 -0.19 8.89 -3.08
C SER A 102 1.00 8.22 -2.35
N THR A 103 1.05 8.25 -1.04
CA THR A 103 2.12 7.62 -0.23
C THR A 103 1.74 6.24 0.31
N ASP A 104 0.48 5.85 0.17
CA ASP A 104 -0.05 4.57 0.64
C ASP A 104 0.11 3.49 -0.44
N ILE A 105 1.37 3.10 -0.67
CA ILE A 105 1.76 2.18 -1.74
C ILE A 105 1.43 0.73 -1.35
N GLY A 106 0.64 0.05 -2.19
CA GLY A 106 0.32 -1.36 -2.03
C GLY A 106 1.45 -2.30 -2.46
N GLY A 107 1.33 -3.58 -2.09
CA GLY A 107 2.22 -4.65 -2.52
C GLY A 107 3.57 -4.72 -1.79
N LEU A 108 3.92 -3.74 -0.96
CA LEU A 108 5.24 -3.62 -0.32
C LEU A 108 5.65 -4.84 0.50
N GLN A 109 4.72 -5.57 1.10
CA GLN A 109 5.04 -6.74 1.91
C GLN A 109 5.59 -7.92 1.09
N PHE A 110 5.33 -7.95 -0.22
CA PHE A 110 5.78 -9.00 -1.14
C PHE A 110 7.10 -8.67 -1.84
N ILE A 111 7.56 -7.41 -1.77
CA ILE A 111 8.79 -6.95 -2.40
C ILE A 111 10.01 -7.33 -1.55
N HIS A 112 11.09 -7.78 -2.21
CA HIS A 112 12.35 -8.05 -1.52
C HIS A 112 12.85 -6.81 -0.77
N LYS A 113 13.32 -7.00 0.46
CA LYS A 113 13.68 -5.92 1.39
C LYS A 113 14.60 -4.84 0.79
N ASP A 114 15.57 -5.25 -0.03
CA ASP A 114 16.54 -4.34 -0.65
C ASP A 114 15.95 -3.49 -1.79
N LEU A 115 14.75 -3.82 -2.27
CA LEU A 115 14.06 -3.14 -3.36
C LEU A 115 12.89 -2.29 -2.88
N LYS A 116 12.47 -2.42 -1.62
CA LYS A 116 11.25 -1.77 -1.10
C LYS A 116 11.26 -0.26 -1.25
N GLU A 117 12.35 0.41 -0.89
CA GLU A 117 12.43 1.87 -0.95
C GLU A 117 12.37 2.35 -2.41
N ASN A 118 13.16 1.74 -3.30
CA ASN A 118 13.14 2.07 -4.72
C ASN A 118 11.74 1.81 -5.35
N PHE A 119 11.12 0.68 -5.01
CA PHE A 119 9.77 0.38 -5.46
C PHE A 119 8.77 1.43 -4.97
N LYS A 120 8.82 1.80 -3.69
CA LYS A 120 7.95 2.82 -3.10
C LYS A 120 8.11 4.18 -3.78
N GLU A 121 9.34 4.60 -4.04
CA GLU A 121 9.63 5.85 -4.75
C GLU A 121 9.10 5.83 -6.19
N ASN A 122 9.35 4.74 -6.92
CA ASN A 122 8.92 4.60 -8.31
C ASN A 122 7.39 4.58 -8.43
N GLU A 123 6.70 3.79 -7.60
CA GLU A 123 5.24 3.72 -7.63
C GLU A 123 4.60 5.03 -7.17
N GLY A 124 5.16 5.68 -6.16
CA GLY A 124 4.73 7.02 -5.72
C GLY A 124 4.91 8.09 -6.80
N ALA A 125 5.94 7.98 -7.65
CA ALA A 125 6.19 8.90 -8.75
C ALA A 125 5.41 8.56 -10.04
N SER A 126 4.80 7.38 -10.14
CA SER A 126 4.11 6.87 -11.31
C SER A 126 2.63 6.54 -11.03
N LEU A 127 2.32 5.29 -10.72
CA LEU A 127 0.96 4.79 -10.54
C LEU A 127 0.17 5.54 -9.46
N TYR A 128 0.82 5.90 -8.36
CA TYR A 128 0.20 6.56 -7.21
C TYR A 128 0.26 8.09 -7.24
N LYS A 129 1.01 8.67 -8.18
CA LYS A 129 1.34 10.10 -8.21
C LYS A 129 0.14 11.05 -8.06
N PHE A 130 -0.97 10.69 -8.66
CA PHE A 130 -2.17 11.56 -8.73
C PHE A 130 -3.32 11.07 -7.85
N ILE A 131 -3.06 10.16 -6.90
CA ILE A 131 -4.09 9.73 -5.96
C ILE A 131 -4.32 10.87 -4.95
N GLU A 132 -5.55 11.39 -4.94
CA GLU A 132 -5.98 12.40 -3.99
C GLU A 132 -6.06 11.84 -2.57
N ASN A 133 -5.79 12.70 -1.59
CA ASN A 133 -5.87 12.34 -0.17
C ASN A 133 -7.30 11.96 0.23
N ASN A 134 -7.46 10.88 0.98
CA ASN A 134 -8.74 10.37 1.47
C ASN A 134 -8.77 10.16 3.01
N ILE A 135 -7.90 10.85 3.75
CA ILE A 135 -7.84 10.72 5.21
C ILE A 135 -9.19 11.05 5.86
N ASN A 136 -9.94 11.97 5.27
CA ASN A 136 -11.27 12.36 5.76
C ASN A 136 -12.40 11.48 5.23
N GLY A 137 -12.15 10.66 4.19
CA GLY A 137 -13.17 9.82 3.54
C GLY A 137 -14.10 10.60 2.59
N ASP A 138 -13.67 11.76 2.09
CA ASP A 138 -14.44 12.69 1.25
C ASP A 138 -13.93 12.74 -0.21
N ARG A 139 -12.97 11.88 -0.58
CA ARG A 139 -12.47 11.79 -1.95
C ARG A 139 -13.57 11.39 -2.92
N THR A 140 -13.69 12.16 -4.01
CA THR A 140 -14.64 11.91 -5.12
C THR A 140 -13.96 11.36 -6.37
N GLN A 141 -12.64 11.30 -6.36
CA GLN A 141 -11.83 10.75 -7.45
C GLN A 141 -12.18 9.27 -7.67
N LYS A 142 -12.52 8.93 -8.94
CA LYS A 142 -12.74 7.53 -9.34
C LYS A 142 -11.39 6.86 -9.54
N LEU A 143 -11.14 5.80 -8.81
CA LEU A 143 -9.91 5.02 -8.85
C LEU A 143 -10.20 3.55 -9.15
N PRO A 144 -9.24 2.82 -9.73
CA PRO A 144 -9.43 1.42 -10.07
C PRO A 144 -9.52 0.55 -8.81
N LYS A 145 -10.39 -0.46 -8.90
CA LYS A 145 -10.51 -1.52 -7.90
C LYS A 145 -10.49 -2.86 -8.61
N VAL A 146 -9.52 -3.69 -8.27
CA VAL A 146 -9.37 -5.03 -8.85
C VAL A 146 -10.57 -5.89 -8.49
N LYS A 147 -11.18 -6.49 -9.51
CA LYS A 147 -12.36 -7.35 -9.39
C LYS A 147 -12.00 -8.82 -9.42
N GLU A 148 -11.07 -9.20 -10.30
CA GLU A 148 -10.65 -10.57 -10.49
C GLU A 148 -9.16 -10.61 -10.85
N VAL A 149 -8.44 -11.65 -10.42
CA VAL A 149 -7.04 -11.86 -10.74
C VAL A 149 -6.80 -13.33 -11.07
N THR A 150 -6.11 -13.57 -12.20
CA THR A 150 -5.82 -14.90 -12.73
C THR A 150 -4.33 -15.05 -13.03
N VAL A 151 -3.74 -16.14 -12.57
CA VAL A 151 -2.41 -16.57 -13.00
C VAL A 151 -2.58 -17.39 -14.27
N GLU A 152 -2.08 -16.86 -15.40
CA GLU A 152 -2.16 -17.56 -16.69
C GLU A 152 -1.08 -18.63 -16.85
N ASN A 153 0.11 -18.33 -16.37
CA ASN A 153 1.25 -19.23 -16.46
C ASN A 153 2.20 -19.03 -15.29
N ILE A 154 2.83 -20.10 -14.85
CA ILE A 154 3.94 -20.11 -13.91
C ILE A 154 5.02 -21.06 -14.39
N THR A 155 6.27 -20.62 -14.37
CA THR A 155 7.43 -21.39 -14.81
C THR A 155 8.55 -21.24 -13.80
N GLU A 156 9.18 -22.33 -13.42
CA GLU A 156 10.40 -22.28 -12.61
C GLU A 156 11.53 -21.59 -13.38
N THR A 157 12.34 -20.84 -12.66
CA THR A 157 13.47 -20.11 -13.22
C THR A 157 14.55 -19.91 -12.17
N THR A 158 15.72 -19.49 -12.61
CA THR A 158 16.75 -18.92 -11.74
C THR A 158 16.87 -17.41 -12.01
N TYR A 159 17.19 -16.66 -11.00
CA TYR A 159 17.37 -15.20 -11.11
C TYR A 159 18.61 -14.77 -10.35
N LYS A 160 19.53 -14.09 -11.06
CA LYS A 160 20.73 -13.55 -10.46
C LYS A 160 20.47 -12.16 -9.90
N TYR A 161 20.60 -12.00 -8.58
CA TYR A 161 20.46 -10.72 -7.89
C TYR A 161 21.68 -10.48 -6.98
N LYS A 162 22.39 -9.35 -7.16
CA LYS A 162 23.61 -9.00 -6.40
C LYS A 162 24.64 -10.15 -6.33
N ASP A 163 24.94 -10.76 -7.49
CA ASP A 163 25.86 -11.89 -7.63
C ASP A 163 25.45 -13.20 -6.94
N VAL A 164 24.28 -13.27 -6.34
CA VAL A 164 23.66 -14.49 -5.83
C VAL A 164 22.62 -15.00 -6.83
N GLU A 165 22.66 -16.29 -7.11
CA GLU A 165 21.65 -16.97 -7.92
C GLU A 165 20.56 -17.55 -7.02
N TYR A 166 19.31 -17.23 -7.31
CA TYR A 166 18.14 -17.66 -6.59
C TYR A 166 17.26 -18.54 -7.46
N GLU A 167 16.77 -19.63 -6.93
CA GLU A 167 15.62 -20.34 -7.49
C GLU A 167 14.39 -19.46 -7.38
N GLY A 168 13.46 -19.57 -8.34
CA GLY A 168 12.27 -18.76 -8.33
C GLY A 168 11.27 -19.11 -9.42
N TYR A 169 10.37 -18.18 -9.70
CA TYR A 169 9.25 -18.36 -10.61
C TYR A 169 9.06 -17.14 -11.49
N LEU A 170 8.75 -17.38 -12.76
CA LEU A 170 8.14 -16.39 -13.65
C LEU A 170 6.63 -16.62 -13.64
N VAL A 171 5.88 -15.59 -13.28
CA VAL A 171 4.41 -15.68 -13.13
C VAL A 171 3.75 -14.64 -14.01
N ASN A 172 2.96 -15.08 -15.00
CA ASN A 172 2.15 -14.18 -15.82
C ASN A 172 0.78 -14.03 -15.16
N VAL A 173 0.41 -12.80 -14.86
CA VAL A 173 -0.84 -12.45 -14.17
C VAL A 173 -1.67 -11.53 -15.03
N LYS A 174 -2.97 -11.79 -15.09
CA LYS A 174 -3.99 -10.91 -15.65
C LYS A 174 -5.04 -10.58 -14.60
N TRP A 175 -5.62 -9.40 -14.72
CA TRP A 175 -6.71 -8.99 -13.83
C TRP A 175 -7.72 -8.12 -14.56
N THR A 176 -8.88 -7.99 -13.95
CA THR A 176 -9.94 -7.08 -14.37
C THR A 176 -10.27 -6.11 -13.25
N TYR A 177 -10.88 -5.00 -13.59
CA TYR A 177 -11.36 -4.00 -12.64
C TYR A 177 -12.88 -4.00 -12.56
N GLU A 178 -13.44 -3.46 -11.47
CA GLU A 178 -14.88 -3.23 -11.37
C GLU A 178 -15.37 -2.24 -12.45
N ASN A 179 -14.54 -1.24 -12.76
CA ASN A 179 -14.78 -0.26 -13.82
C ASN A 179 -13.50 -0.12 -14.65
N ASP A 180 -13.63 -0.11 -15.96
CA ASP A 180 -12.52 0.14 -16.88
C ASP A 180 -12.19 1.64 -16.86
N LEU A 181 -11.02 1.97 -16.32
CA LEU A 181 -10.47 3.33 -16.27
C LEU A 181 -9.16 3.44 -17.06
N GLY A 182 -8.86 2.47 -17.94
CA GLY A 182 -7.69 2.47 -18.82
C GLY A 182 -6.38 2.11 -18.12
N TYR A 183 -6.42 1.49 -16.94
CA TYR A 183 -5.22 1.01 -16.26
C TYR A 183 -4.73 -0.33 -16.83
N GLN A 184 -3.47 -0.64 -16.57
CA GLN A 184 -2.85 -1.92 -16.93
C GLN A 184 -3.65 -3.11 -16.40
N THR A 185 -3.72 -4.22 -17.16
CA THR A 185 -4.49 -5.43 -16.81
C THR A 185 -3.68 -6.73 -16.88
N SER A 186 -2.37 -6.64 -17.10
CA SER A 186 -1.49 -7.80 -17.13
C SER A 186 -0.08 -7.43 -16.69
N MET A 187 0.63 -8.36 -16.08
CA MET A 187 2.02 -8.20 -15.65
C MET A 187 2.72 -9.56 -15.59
N LYS A 188 4.00 -9.56 -15.92
CA LYS A 188 4.88 -10.71 -15.68
C LYS A 188 5.75 -10.41 -14.46
N LEU A 189 5.64 -11.25 -13.45
CA LEU A 189 6.39 -11.12 -12.20
C LEU A 189 7.56 -12.11 -12.18
N THR A 190 8.74 -11.65 -11.72
CA THR A 190 9.84 -12.51 -11.30
C THR A 190 9.84 -12.59 -9.78
N ILE A 191 9.70 -13.80 -9.27
CA ILE A 191 9.63 -14.13 -7.86
C ILE A 191 10.83 -15.00 -7.51
N ILE A 192 11.58 -14.65 -6.47
CA ILE A 192 12.72 -15.43 -6.00
C ILE A 192 12.40 -16.08 -4.65
N LYS A 193 13.08 -17.20 -4.38
CA LYS A 193 13.06 -17.87 -3.09
C LYS A 193 14.31 -17.51 -2.31
N ASP A 194 14.16 -16.72 -1.24
CA ASP A 194 15.22 -16.49 -0.26
C ASP A 194 14.88 -17.26 1.01
N LYS A 195 15.61 -18.36 1.24
CA LYS A 195 15.31 -19.38 2.27
C LYS A 195 13.92 -19.97 2.07
N ASP A 196 12.99 -19.73 3.00
CA ASP A 196 11.63 -20.25 2.96
C ASP A 196 10.60 -19.22 2.52
N ILE A 197 11.04 -18.00 2.20
CA ILE A 197 10.16 -16.88 1.84
C ILE A 197 10.32 -16.54 0.36
N LEU A 198 9.20 -16.30 -0.30
CA LEU A 198 9.17 -15.84 -1.67
C LEU A 198 9.04 -14.30 -1.72
N TYR A 199 9.82 -13.67 -2.62
CA TYR A 199 9.82 -12.22 -2.82
C TYR A 199 9.74 -11.87 -4.29
N ILE A 200 8.97 -10.85 -4.61
CA ILE A 200 8.94 -10.24 -5.95
C ILE A 200 10.15 -9.32 -6.08
N VAL A 201 10.88 -9.49 -7.19
CA VAL A 201 12.08 -8.71 -7.51
C VAL A 201 11.95 -7.93 -8.81
N LYS A 202 10.98 -8.26 -9.66
CA LYS A 202 10.73 -7.58 -10.93
C LYS A 202 9.27 -7.72 -11.36
N GLY A 203 8.71 -6.66 -11.95
CA GLY A 203 7.45 -6.63 -12.68
C GLY A 203 7.65 -6.00 -14.07
N GLU A 204 7.07 -6.60 -15.12
CA GLU A 204 7.14 -6.16 -16.53
C GLU A 204 5.77 -6.17 -17.17
#